data_af826689b68efa529101ea9142f3623c
#
_entry.id   af826689b68efa529101ea9142f3623c
#
_cell.length_a   1.000
_cell.length_b   1.000
_cell.length_c   1.000
_cell.angle_alpha   90.00
_cell.angle_beta   90.00
_cell.angle_gamma   90.00
#
_symmetry.space_group_name_H-M   'P 1'
#
loop_
_entity.id
_entity.type
_entity.pdbx_description
1 polymer ?
#
loop_
_entity_poly.entity_id
_entity_poly.type
_entity_poly.pdbx_seq_one_letter_code
_entity_poly.pdbx_strand_id
1 'polypeptide(L)'
;IRDPLVEVTIVESSEPSPESPTDNEQFALIVDAVKESYPDAATVPYVMMAATDSRHFHRFSPAVYRFAPLRMSNAQRASIHGVDERVEIASLARGEVFHRALLQRLQ
;
A
#
# COMPACT_ATOMS: atom_id res chain seq x y z
N ILE A 1 25.75 -1.81 15.46
CA ILE A 1 26.14 -2.75 16.55
C ILE A 1 27.56 -2.38 16.94
N ARG A 2 27.79 -2.12 18.24
CA ARG A 2 29.11 -1.73 18.75
C ARG A 2 29.73 -2.84 19.63
N ASP A 3 29.51 -4.09 19.27
CA ASP A 3 30.08 -5.25 19.95
C ASP A 3 31.16 -5.87 19.05
N PRO A 4 32.43 -5.93 19.51
CA PRO A 4 33.53 -6.47 18.70
C PRO A 4 33.43 -7.99 18.47
N LEU A 5 32.55 -8.69 19.18
CA LEU A 5 32.28 -10.12 19.00
C LEU A 5 31.18 -10.41 17.99
N VAL A 6 30.53 -9.35 17.46
CA VAL A 6 29.45 -9.49 16.46
C VAL A 6 29.92 -9.01 15.09
N GLU A 7 30.04 -9.93 14.17
CA GLU A 7 30.25 -9.64 12.74
C GLU A 7 28.90 -9.53 12.02
N VAL A 8 28.72 -8.47 11.25
CA VAL A 8 27.52 -8.24 10.43
C VAL A 8 27.89 -8.32 8.97
N THR A 9 27.40 -9.36 8.31
CA THR A 9 27.58 -9.55 6.88
C THR A 9 26.26 -9.24 6.14
N ILE A 10 26.30 -8.33 5.17
CA ILE A 10 25.17 -8.04 4.30
C ILE A 10 25.13 -9.10 3.20
N VAL A 11 24.15 -9.98 3.25
CA VAL A 11 23.98 -11.06 2.26
C VAL A 11 23.26 -10.54 1.03
N GLU A 12 22.25 -9.69 1.23
CA GLU A 12 21.47 -9.05 0.17
C GLU A 12 21.03 -7.66 0.62
N SER A 13 21.06 -6.70 -0.28
CA SER A 13 20.53 -5.37 -0.04
C SER A 13 19.89 -4.80 -1.30
N SER A 14 18.91 -3.94 -1.12
CA SER A 14 18.34 -3.14 -2.20
C SER A 14 18.15 -1.71 -1.74
N GLU A 15 18.36 -0.76 -2.64
CA GLU A 15 18.09 0.64 -2.36
C GLU A 15 16.58 0.88 -2.15
N PRO A 16 16.22 1.88 -1.30
CA PRO A 16 14.84 2.27 -1.14
C PRO A 16 14.24 2.72 -2.48
N SER A 17 12.94 2.45 -2.67
CA SER A 17 12.22 3.02 -3.80
C SER A 17 12.09 4.53 -3.63
N PRO A 18 12.05 5.31 -4.73
CA PRO A 18 11.70 6.72 -4.66
C PRO A 18 10.35 6.95 -4.00
N GLU A 19 10.19 8.10 -3.35
CA GLU A 19 8.89 8.53 -2.84
C GLU A 19 8.01 9.00 -4.00
N SER A 20 6.75 8.56 -4.00
CA SER A 20 5.76 9.01 -4.98
C SER A 20 5.13 10.33 -4.52
N PRO A 21 4.93 11.30 -5.43
CA PRO A 21 4.32 12.58 -5.08
C PRO A 21 2.87 12.42 -4.63
N THR A 22 2.42 13.26 -3.70
CA THR A 22 1.05 13.24 -3.16
C THR A 22 0.24 14.47 -3.54
N ASP A 23 0.80 15.36 -4.35
CA ASP A 23 0.22 16.60 -4.84
C ASP A 23 -0.14 16.56 -6.34
N ASN A 24 -0.29 15.34 -6.90
CA ASN A 24 -0.58 15.12 -8.30
C ASN A 24 -1.99 14.55 -8.54
N GLU A 25 -2.42 14.56 -9.80
CA GLU A 25 -3.74 14.04 -10.22
C GLU A 25 -3.90 12.55 -9.92
N GLN A 26 -2.85 11.75 -10.04
CA GLN A 26 -2.89 10.31 -9.81
C GLN A 26 -3.18 9.98 -8.34
N PHE A 27 -2.60 10.74 -7.41
CA PHE A 27 -2.93 10.60 -6.00
C PHE A 27 -4.35 11.06 -5.70
N ALA A 28 -4.80 12.16 -6.33
CA ALA A 28 -6.16 12.65 -6.19
C ALA A 28 -7.21 11.62 -6.66
N LEU A 29 -6.96 10.90 -7.76
CA LEU A 29 -7.82 9.80 -8.21
C LEU A 29 -7.99 8.70 -7.15
N ILE A 30 -6.91 8.35 -6.45
CA ILE A 30 -6.97 7.36 -5.37
C ILE A 30 -7.79 7.90 -4.20
N VAL A 31 -7.59 9.16 -3.81
CA VAL A 31 -8.34 9.82 -2.73
C VAL A 31 -9.84 9.80 -3.03
N ASP A 32 -10.23 10.15 -4.26
CA ASP A 32 -11.64 10.18 -4.68
C ASP A 32 -12.25 8.77 -4.71
N ALA A 33 -11.53 7.77 -5.20
CA ALA A 33 -11.98 6.38 -5.18
C ALA A 33 -12.11 5.83 -3.75
N VAL A 34 -11.21 6.19 -2.84
CA VAL A 34 -11.33 5.87 -1.41
C VAL A 34 -12.58 6.50 -0.82
N LYS A 35 -12.83 7.79 -1.10
CA LYS A 35 -13.98 8.52 -0.59
C LYS A 35 -15.32 7.93 -1.03
N GLU A 36 -15.37 7.39 -2.26
CA GLU A 36 -16.55 6.70 -2.80
C GLU A 36 -16.78 5.34 -2.11
N SER A 37 -15.72 4.58 -1.91
CA SER A 37 -15.79 3.24 -1.30
C SER A 37 -15.91 3.27 0.24
N TYR A 38 -15.29 4.26 0.88
CA TYR A 38 -15.24 4.45 2.33
C TYR A 38 -15.47 5.94 2.67
N PRO A 39 -16.70 6.44 2.67
CA PRO A 39 -17.00 7.86 2.88
C PRO A 39 -16.55 8.40 4.24
N ASP A 40 -16.39 7.53 5.23
CA ASP A 40 -15.95 7.82 6.60
C ASP A 40 -14.41 7.76 6.78
N ALA A 41 -13.66 7.37 5.73
CA ALA A 41 -12.21 7.25 5.80
C ALA A 41 -11.51 8.55 5.40
N ALA A 42 -10.43 8.87 6.13
CA ALA A 42 -9.48 9.89 5.72
C ALA A 42 -8.29 9.24 5.02
N THR A 43 -7.91 9.74 3.85
CA THR A 43 -6.73 9.29 3.13
C THR A 43 -5.51 10.00 3.67
N VAL A 44 -4.54 9.23 4.17
CA VAL A 44 -3.28 9.73 4.73
C VAL A 44 -2.12 9.04 4.02
N PRO A 45 -1.23 9.79 3.33
CA PRO A 45 -0.03 9.22 2.78
C PRO A 45 0.96 8.83 3.89
N TYR A 46 1.68 7.73 3.72
CA TYR A 46 2.76 7.34 4.61
C TYR A 46 3.82 6.54 3.86
N VAL A 47 5.04 6.50 4.40
CA VAL A 47 6.12 5.70 3.83
C VAL A 47 5.93 4.23 4.24
N MET A 48 5.75 3.37 3.25
CA MET A 48 5.63 1.93 3.46
C MET A 48 7.01 1.32 3.75
N MET A 49 7.17 0.73 4.92
CA MET A 49 8.42 0.07 5.33
C MET A 49 8.59 -1.35 4.76
N ALA A 50 7.49 -1.96 4.29
CA ALA A 50 7.54 -3.29 3.70
C ALA A 50 7.86 -3.24 2.19
N ALA A 51 8.59 -4.24 1.71
CA ALA A 51 8.87 -4.40 0.29
C ALA A 51 7.66 -4.99 -0.45
N THR A 52 7.45 -4.57 -1.69
CA THR A 52 6.49 -5.14 -2.64
C THR A 52 7.06 -5.09 -4.05
N ASP A 53 6.49 -5.87 -4.96
CA ASP A 53 6.87 -5.86 -6.38
C ASP A 53 6.63 -4.51 -7.06
N SER A 54 5.81 -3.65 -6.44
CA SER A 54 5.59 -2.28 -6.93
C SER A 54 6.89 -1.47 -7.08
N ARG A 55 7.96 -1.80 -6.34
CA ARG A 55 9.29 -1.18 -6.48
C ARG A 55 9.83 -1.22 -7.91
N HIS A 56 9.50 -2.24 -8.66
CA HIS A 56 9.96 -2.42 -10.04
C HIS A 56 9.29 -1.45 -11.02
N PHE A 57 8.11 -0.93 -10.68
CA PHE A 57 7.36 -0.01 -11.53
C PHE A 57 7.89 1.41 -11.52
N HIS A 58 8.69 1.80 -10.51
CA HIS A 58 9.38 3.10 -10.50
C HIS A 58 10.33 3.32 -11.69
N ARG A 59 10.69 2.26 -12.42
CA ARG A 59 11.43 2.37 -13.68
C ARG A 59 10.61 2.95 -14.83
N PHE A 60 9.29 2.93 -14.72
CA PHE A 60 8.35 3.33 -15.77
C PHE A 60 7.47 4.51 -15.34
N SER A 61 7.31 4.72 -14.03
CA SER A 61 6.43 5.75 -13.50
C SER A 61 7.04 6.41 -12.27
N PRO A 62 6.98 7.75 -12.16
CA PRO A 62 7.35 8.47 -10.95
C PRO A 62 6.30 8.35 -9.84
N ALA A 63 5.09 7.88 -10.17
CA ALA A 63 3.95 7.78 -9.26
C ALA A 63 3.53 6.31 -9.10
N VAL A 64 4.00 5.66 -8.04
CA VAL A 64 3.70 4.27 -7.71
C VAL A 64 3.16 4.19 -6.29
N TYR A 65 1.86 4.01 -6.16
CA TYR A 65 1.18 3.97 -4.87
C TYR A 65 0.89 2.53 -4.45
N ARG A 66 1.13 2.24 -3.17
CA ARG A 66 0.88 0.94 -2.54
C ARG A 66 -0.36 1.06 -1.69
N PHE A 67 -1.46 0.53 -2.16
CA PHE A 67 -2.74 0.64 -1.48
C PHE A 67 -3.58 -0.62 -1.71
N ALA A 68 -4.17 -1.15 -0.63
CA ALA A 68 -5.17 -2.20 -0.68
C ALA A 68 -6.48 -1.64 -0.11
N PRO A 69 -7.56 -1.59 -0.89
CA PRO A 69 -8.84 -1.00 -0.47
C PRO A 69 -9.62 -1.95 0.46
N LEU A 70 -8.97 -2.46 1.49
CA LEU A 70 -9.52 -3.41 2.44
C LEU A 70 -9.47 -2.82 3.84
N ARG A 71 -10.64 -2.62 4.46
CA ARG A 71 -10.72 -2.28 5.87
C ARG A 71 -10.34 -3.49 6.71
N MET A 72 -9.39 -3.33 7.60
CA MET A 72 -8.90 -4.39 8.45
C MET A 72 -8.87 -3.94 9.92
N SER A 73 -9.29 -4.82 10.82
CA SER A 73 -9.01 -4.66 12.25
C SER A 73 -7.52 -4.91 12.55
N ASN A 74 -7.06 -4.49 13.72
CA ASN A 74 -5.69 -4.78 14.15
C ASN A 74 -5.39 -6.29 14.18
N ALA A 75 -6.37 -7.12 14.57
CA ALA A 75 -6.21 -8.57 14.59
C ALA A 75 -6.07 -9.15 13.16
N GLN A 76 -6.84 -8.65 12.19
CA GLN A 76 -6.71 -9.06 10.79
C GLN A 76 -5.37 -8.61 10.21
N ARG A 77 -4.94 -7.38 10.49
CA ARG A 77 -3.64 -6.89 10.05
C ARG A 77 -2.48 -7.71 10.62
N ALA A 78 -2.57 -8.13 11.88
CA ALA A 78 -1.57 -8.98 12.51
C ALA A 78 -1.55 -10.42 11.96
N SER A 79 -2.61 -10.87 11.29
CA SER A 79 -2.69 -12.20 10.67
C SER A 79 -2.16 -12.26 9.25
N ILE A 80 -1.78 -11.14 8.64
CA ILE A 80 -1.24 -11.08 7.28
C ILE A 80 0.01 -11.98 7.20
N HIS A 81 0.04 -12.85 6.20
CA HIS A 81 1.05 -13.91 6.00
C HIS A 81 1.07 -14.98 7.10
N GLY A 82 0.05 -15.02 7.97
CA GLY A 82 -0.12 -16.03 9.00
C GLY A 82 -1.04 -17.18 8.59
N VAL A 83 -1.18 -18.17 9.48
CA VAL A 83 -1.99 -19.38 9.24
C VAL A 83 -3.50 -19.05 9.14
N ASP A 84 -3.95 -18.07 9.92
CA ASP A 84 -5.36 -17.64 10.00
C ASP A 84 -5.61 -16.30 9.30
N GLU A 85 -4.87 -16.01 8.23
CA GLU A 85 -5.07 -14.80 7.43
C GLU A 85 -6.50 -14.77 6.90
N ARG A 86 -7.18 -13.65 7.15
CA ARG A 86 -8.60 -13.49 6.79
C ARG A 86 -8.94 -12.05 6.50
N VAL A 87 -9.94 -11.87 5.63
CA VAL A 87 -10.53 -10.57 5.30
C VAL A 87 -12.04 -10.65 5.43
N GLU A 88 -12.68 -9.55 5.81
CA GLU A 88 -14.14 -9.48 5.85
C GLU A 88 -14.74 -9.42 4.44
N ILE A 89 -15.81 -10.16 4.19
CA ILE A 89 -16.53 -10.15 2.92
C ILE A 89 -17.02 -8.73 2.57
N ALA A 90 -17.47 -7.97 3.58
CA ALA A 90 -17.87 -6.58 3.39
C ALA A 90 -16.71 -5.69 2.89
N SER A 91 -15.48 -5.94 3.32
CA SER A 91 -14.28 -5.26 2.83
C SER A 91 -13.98 -5.60 1.37
N LEU A 92 -14.19 -6.84 0.94
CA LEU A 92 -14.06 -7.23 -0.47
C LEU A 92 -15.05 -6.49 -1.36
N ALA A 93 -16.32 -6.39 -0.94
CA ALA A 93 -17.33 -5.64 -1.67
C ALA A 93 -16.98 -4.14 -1.79
N ARG A 94 -16.44 -3.54 -0.72
CA ARG A 94 -15.96 -2.15 -0.74
C ARG A 94 -14.72 -1.99 -1.62
N GLY A 95 -13.84 -2.97 -1.64
CA GLY A 95 -12.68 -3.01 -2.52
C GLY A 95 -13.09 -3.03 -4.01
N GLU A 96 -14.15 -3.75 -4.34
CA GLU A 96 -14.72 -3.74 -5.70
C GLU A 96 -15.22 -2.35 -6.09
N VAL A 97 -15.95 -1.67 -5.20
CA VAL A 97 -16.40 -0.28 -5.43
C VAL A 97 -15.21 0.65 -5.69
N PHE A 98 -14.15 0.54 -4.89
CA PHE A 98 -12.92 1.32 -5.09
C PHE A 98 -12.32 1.12 -6.49
N HIS A 99 -12.11 -0.13 -6.91
CA HIS A 99 -11.50 -0.42 -8.20
C HIS A 99 -12.38 0.05 -9.37
N ARG A 100 -13.69 -0.12 -9.27
CA ARG A 100 -14.64 0.39 -10.26
C ARG A 100 -14.56 1.92 -10.36
N ALA A 101 -14.60 2.61 -9.22
CA ALA A 101 -14.51 4.06 -9.16
C ALA A 101 -13.20 4.59 -9.76
N LEU A 102 -12.07 3.90 -9.47
CA LEU A 102 -10.78 4.27 -10.03
C LEU A 102 -10.74 4.09 -11.55
N LEU A 103 -11.19 2.93 -12.07
CA LEU A 103 -11.19 2.64 -13.51
C LEU A 103 -12.10 3.58 -14.29
N GLN A 104 -13.25 3.98 -13.75
CA GLN A 104 -14.15 4.94 -14.39
C GLN A 104 -13.54 6.34 -14.54
N ARG A 105 -12.62 6.71 -13.65
CA ARG A 105 -11.93 8.01 -13.68
C ARG A 105 -10.70 8.02 -14.59
N LEU A 106 -10.25 6.87 -15.04
CA LEU A 106 -9.14 6.74 -15.99
C LEU A 106 -9.57 6.77 -17.46
N GLN A 107 -10.88 6.81 -17.71
CA GLN A 107 -11.47 6.95 -19.05
C GLN A 107 -11.66 8.42 -19.39
#